data_bc53baa26dcca610199dd6ec0104dc2d
#
_entry.id   bc53baa26dcca610199dd6ec0104dc2d
#
_cell.length_a   1.000
_cell.length_b   1.000
_cell.length_c   1.000
_cell.angle_alpha   90.00
_cell.angle_beta   90.00
_cell.angle_gamma   90.00
#
_symmetry.space_group_name_H-M   'P 1'
#
loop_
_entity.id
_entity.type
_entity.pdbx_description
1 polymer ?
#
loop_
_entity_poly.entity_id
_entity_poly.type
_entity_poly.pdbx_seq_one_letter_code
_entity_poly.pdbx_strand_id
1 'polypeptide(L)'
;MTNTLDYKILILFATIFLAIILLPLMMNRMSKAEHHGGFFEKYYLADRKVSGIVLAITLMSTYGSASTFLGGPGVAYKLGYGWVLLAVIQVVTGYFVLLVLAKKFKNAAQKINAITISDYLRNRYNSKLVAFISTLAMIVFLIAAMSAQWVGGAKLLSAFMGIEYKTGIVLISVIIIFC
;
A
#
# COMPACT_ATOMS: atom_id res chain seq x y z
N MET A 1 -1.07 -36.37 -3.70
CA MET A 1 -1.04 -35.39 -4.81
C MET A 1 0.38 -34.90 -4.89
N THR A 2 1.13 -35.33 -5.88
CA THR A 2 2.51 -34.94 -6.11
C THR A 2 2.51 -33.47 -6.55
N ASN A 3 2.96 -32.58 -5.68
CA ASN A 3 3.20 -31.17 -6.01
C ASN A 3 4.34 -31.08 -7.03
N THR A 4 4.02 -31.26 -8.32
CA THR A 4 4.93 -30.81 -9.37
C THR A 4 4.86 -29.29 -9.35
N LEU A 5 5.94 -28.69 -8.90
CA LEU A 5 6.12 -27.23 -8.93
C LEU A 5 5.83 -26.81 -10.38
N ASP A 6 4.74 -26.06 -10.59
CA ASP A 6 4.41 -25.65 -11.95
C ASP A 6 5.40 -24.54 -12.35
N TYR A 7 6.46 -24.94 -13.07
CA TYR A 7 7.54 -24.05 -13.51
C TYR A 7 7.01 -22.82 -14.28
N LYS A 8 5.82 -22.92 -14.90
CA LYS A 8 5.17 -21.81 -15.58
C LYS A 8 4.75 -20.72 -14.61
N ILE A 9 4.20 -21.11 -13.46
CA ILE A 9 3.81 -20.18 -12.39
C ILE A 9 5.06 -19.53 -11.80
N LEU A 10 6.12 -20.31 -11.59
CA LEU A 10 7.39 -19.80 -11.05
C LEU A 10 8.05 -18.80 -12.01
N ILE A 11 8.07 -19.07 -13.31
CA ILE A 11 8.57 -18.15 -14.34
C ILE A 11 7.74 -16.88 -14.37
N LEU A 12 6.40 -16.98 -14.31
CA LEU A 12 5.51 -15.82 -14.29
C LEU A 12 5.80 -14.92 -13.07
N PHE A 13 5.92 -15.51 -11.88
CA PHE A 13 6.26 -14.77 -10.66
C PHE A 13 7.64 -14.09 -10.76
N ALA A 14 8.66 -14.83 -11.21
CA ALA A 14 10.00 -14.30 -11.40
C ALA A 14 10.04 -13.14 -12.41
N THR A 15 9.29 -13.25 -13.50
CA THR A 15 9.21 -12.20 -14.53
C THR A 15 8.55 -10.93 -13.99
N ILE A 16 7.42 -11.07 -13.29
CA ILE A 16 6.71 -9.93 -12.67
C ILE A 16 7.62 -9.27 -11.62
N PHE A 17 8.30 -10.08 -10.79
CA PHE A 17 9.17 -9.58 -9.74
C PHE A 17 10.38 -8.83 -10.31
N LEU A 18 10.99 -9.37 -11.36
CA LEU A 18 12.07 -8.70 -12.08
C LEU A 18 11.61 -7.38 -12.70
N ALA A 19 10.41 -7.35 -13.28
CA ALA A 19 9.83 -6.13 -13.82
C ALA A 19 9.61 -5.06 -12.76
N ILE A 20 9.09 -5.43 -11.57
CA ILE A 20 8.88 -4.50 -10.44
C ILE A 20 10.20 -3.88 -9.97
N ILE A 21 11.32 -4.63 -10.01
CA ILE A 21 12.64 -4.11 -9.63
C ILE A 21 13.26 -3.26 -10.74
N LEU A 22 13.20 -3.73 -12.00
CA LEU A 22 13.89 -3.08 -13.10
C LEU A 22 13.21 -1.80 -13.59
N LEU A 23 11.87 -1.73 -13.59
CA LEU A 23 11.13 -0.56 -14.05
C LEU A 23 11.48 0.72 -13.27
N PRO A 24 11.46 0.75 -11.94
CA PRO A 24 11.86 1.93 -11.18
C PRO A 24 13.33 2.32 -11.40
N LEU A 25 14.23 1.35 -11.51
CA LEU A 25 15.65 1.61 -11.78
C LEU A 25 15.87 2.24 -13.15
N MET A 26 15.15 1.78 -14.18
CA MET A 26 15.18 2.37 -15.52
C MET A 26 14.58 3.78 -15.52
N MET A 27 13.43 3.97 -14.89
CA MET A 27 12.75 5.26 -14.80
C MET A 27 13.59 6.30 -14.02
N ASN A 28 14.27 5.91 -12.97
CA ASN A 28 15.14 6.81 -12.20
C ASN A 28 16.36 7.27 -13.01
N ARG A 29 16.86 6.45 -13.95
CA ARG A 29 17.93 6.86 -14.88
C ARG A 29 17.45 7.85 -15.93
N MET A 30 16.18 7.82 -16.31
CA MET A 30 15.60 8.70 -17.33
C MET A 30 15.10 10.03 -16.76
N SER A 31 14.80 10.10 -15.48
CA SER A 31 14.28 11.30 -14.81
C SER A 31 15.42 12.21 -14.34
N LYS A 32 16.01 13.00 -15.26
CA LYS A 32 16.82 14.18 -14.94
C LYS A 32 15.91 15.40 -14.76
N ALA A 33 14.99 15.37 -13.80
CA ALA A 33 14.12 16.52 -13.55
C ALA A 33 14.81 17.54 -12.64
N GLU A 34 14.78 18.81 -13.03
CA GLU A 34 15.24 19.95 -12.23
C GLU A 34 14.54 20.01 -10.87
N HIS A 35 15.29 20.28 -9.82
CA HIS A 35 14.86 20.17 -8.44
C HIS A 35 14.45 21.53 -7.91
N HIS A 36 13.19 21.68 -7.49
CA HIS A 36 12.67 22.90 -6.85
C HIS A 36 12.10 22.67 -5.45
N GLY A 37 12.41 21.56 -4.78
CA GLY A 37 11.89 21.24 -3.43
C GLY A 37 12.91 20.56 -2.53
N GLY A 38 12.65 20.52 -1.22
CA GLY A 38 13.44 19.76 -0.26
C GLY A 38 13.39 18.25 -0.54
N PHE A 39 14.44 17.51 -0.14
CA PHE A 39 14.53 16.05 -0.33
C PHE A 39 13.27 15.29 0.10
N PHE A 40 12.72 15.64 1.26
CA PHE A 40 11.51 14.98 1.80
C PHE A 40 10.25 15.27 0.97
N GLU A 41 10.08 16.48 0.49
CA GLU A 41 8.93 16.86 -0.34
C GLU A 41 8.96 16.11 -1.67
N LYS A 42 10.13 16.02 -2.29
CA LYS A 42 10.33 15.25 -3.51
C LYS A 42 10.08 13.75 -3.30
N TYR A 43 10.67 13.19 -2.26
CA TYR A 43 10.59 11.74 -2.00
C TYR A 43 9.18 11.28 -1.65
N TYR A 44 8.49 12.00 -0.74
CA TYR A 44 7.18 11.58 -0.26
C TYR A 44 6.00 12.13 -1.07
N LEU A 45 6.16 13.29 -1.69
CA LEU A 45 5.05 13.98 -2.38
C LEU A 45 5.27 14.13 -3.89
N ALA A 46 6.37 13.60 -4.43
CA ALA A 46 6.75 13.74 -5.85
C ALA A 46 6.60 15.19 -6.35
N ASP A 47 7.07 16.16 -5.56
CA ASP A 47 6.95 17.62 -5.80
C ASP A 47 5.49 18.07 -5.99
N ARG A 48 4.50 17.28 -5.53
CA ARG A 48 3.04 17.52 -5.69
C ARG A 48 2.60 17.68 -7.16
N LYS A 49 3.39 17.16 -8.11
CA LYS A 49 3.17 17.27 -9.57
C LYS A 49 2.67 15.99 -10.22
N VAL A 50 2.20 15.03 -9.43
CA VAL A 50 1.68 13.75 -9.94
C VAL A 50 0.42 13.97 -10.75
N SER A 51 0.33 13.39 -11.95
CA SER A 51 -0.87 13.46 -12.78
C SER A 51 -2.04 12.69 -12.14
N GLY A 52 -3.27 13.09 -12.46
CA GLY A 52 -4.46 12.45 -11.89
C GLY A 52 -4.55 10.95 -12.19
N ILE A 53 -4.10 10.53 -13.38
CA ILE A 53 -4.07 9.11 -13.78
C ILE A 53 -3.08 8.32 -12.92
N VAL A 54 -1.86 8.84 -12.76
CA VAL A 54 -0.84 8.19 -11.92
C VAL A 54 -1.31 8.11 -10.47
N LEU A 55 -1.93 9.17 -9.95
CA LEU A 55 -2.50 9.18 -8.61
C LEU A 55 -3.62 8.14 -8.46
N ALA A 56 -4.51 8.01 -9.45
CA ALA A 56 -5.58 7.02 -9.43
C ALA A 56 -5.03 5.58 -9.42
N ILE A 57 -4.03 5.29 -10.27
CA ILE A 57 -3.37 3.97 -10.30
C ILE A 57 -2.67 3.70 -8.96
N THR A 58 -1.98 4.68 -8.39
CA THR A 58 -1.32 4.55 -7.08
C THR A 58 -2.33 4.24 -5.97
N LEU A 59 -3.46 4.95 -5.94
CA LEU A 59 -4.54 4.69 -4.97
C LEU A 59 -5.12 3.29 -5.13
N MET A 60 -5.37 2.84 -6.37
CA MET A 60 -5.84 1.48 -6.64
C MET A 60 -4.83 0.42 -6.17
N SER A 61 -3.55 0.61 -6.45
CA SER A 61 -2.48 -0.30 -6.04
C SER A 61 -2.31 -0.34 -4.52
N THR A 62 -2.44 0.79 -3.85
CA THR A 62 -2.37 0.88 -2.38
C THR A 62 -3.56 0.20 -1.71
N TYR A 63 -4.75 0.27 -2.32
CA TYR A 63 -5.94 -0.42 -1.82
C TYR A 63 -5.87 -1.94 -2.03
N GLY A 64 -5.20 -2.40 -3.10
CA GLY A 64 -4.98 -3.80 -3.41
C GLY A 64 -4.05 -4.45 -2.38
N SER A 65 -4.61 -5.24 -1.46
CA SER A 65 -3.87 -5.87 -0.37
C SER A 65 -4.23 -7.35 -0.22
N ALA A 66 -3.42 -8.11 0.51
CA ALA A 66 -3.75 -9.49 0.85
C ALA A 66 -5.10 -9.59 1.58
N SER A 67 -5.46 -8.62 2.40
CA SER A 67 -6.77 -8.55 3.05
C SER A 67 -7.89 -8.38 2.02
N THR A 68 -7.69 -7.59 0.97
CA THR A 68 -8.69 -7.36 -0.08
C THR A 68 -8.88 -8.61 -0.95
N PHE A 69 -7.78 -9.25 -1.37
CA PHE A 69 -7.83 -10.36 -2.31
C PHE A 69 -8.09 -11.73 -1.66
N LEU A 70 -7.65 -11.94 -0.43
CA LEU A 70 -7.82 -13.21 0.29
C LEU A 70 -8.82 -13.10 1.44
N GLY A 71 -8.64 -12.07 2.28
CA GLY A 71 -9.46 -11.87 3.48
C GLY A 71 -10.91 -11.59 3.13
N GLY A 72 -11.17 -10.61 2.25
CA GLY A 72 -12.50 -10.23 1.82
C GLY A 72 -13.32 -11.38 1.25
N PRO A 73 -12.85 -12.06 0.19
CA PRO A 73 -13.51 -13.23 -0.36
C PRO A 73 -13.68 -14.38 0.64
N GLY A 74 -12.68 -14.62 1.50
CA GLY A 74 -12.76 -15.65 2.53
C GLY A 74 -13.85 -15.38 3.57
N VAL A 75 -14.03 -14.13 3.97
CA VAL A 75 -15.13 -13.72 4.88
C VAL A 75 -16.48 -13.74 4.15
N ALA A 76 -16.53 -13.31 2.88
CA ALA A 76 -17.73 -13.37 2.05
C ALA A 76 -18.21 -14.82 1.89
N TYR A 77 -17.31 -15.78 1.72
CA TYR A 77 -17.64 -17.19 1.66
C TYR A 77 -18.29 -17.69 2.96
N LYS A 78 -17.84 -17.22 4.12
CA LYS A 78 -18.36 -17.61 5.44
C LYS A 78 -19.67 -16.91 5.81
N LEU A 79 -19.78 -15.61 5.55
CA LEU A 79 -20.88 -14.74 6.00
C LEU A 79 -21.91 -14.44 4.91
N GLY A 80 -21.64 -14.84 3.66
CA GLY A 80 -22.53 -14.64 2.55
C GLY A 80 -22.67 -13.19 2.06
N TYR A 81 -23.80 -12.89 1.41
CA TYR A 81 -24.04 -11.63 0.71
C TYR A 81 -23.97 -10.38 1.60
N GLY A 82 -24.25 -10.50 2.90
CA GLY A 82 -24.16 -9.37 3.83
C GLY A 82 -22.77 -8.73 3.87
N TRP A 83 -21.72 -9.56 3.82
CA TRP A 83 -20.34 -9.08 3.75
C TRP A 83 -20.02 -8.41 2.42
N VAL A 84 -20.51 -8.96 1.31
CA VAL A 84 -20.32 -8.38 -0.03
C VAL A 84 -20.93 -6.98 -0.10
N LEU A 85 -22.14 -6.81 0.42
CA LEU A 85 -22.80 -5.51 0.49
C LEU A 85 -22.01 -4.50 1.31
N LEU A 86 -21.53 -4.89 2.48
CA LEU A 86 -20.66 -4.04 3.31
C LEU A 86 -19.40 -3.63 2.57
N ALA A 87 -18.73 -4.56 1.88
CA ALA A 87 -17.51 -4.27 1.12
C ALA A 87 -17.77 -3.23 0.01
N VAL A 88 -18.86 -3.37 -0.74
CA VAL A 88 -19.25 -2.41 -1.79
C VAL A 88 -19.51 -1.03 -1.20
N ILE A 89 -20.29 -0.93 -0.12
CA ILE A 89 -20.60 0.33 0.55
C ILE A 89 -19.33 0.99 1.08
N GLN A 90 -18.42 0.23 1.68
CA GLN A 90 -17.16 0.74 2.22
C GLN A 90 -16.28 1.37 1.13
N VAL A 91 -16.16 0.72 -0.03
CA VAL A 91 -15.38 1.24 -1.16
C VAL A 91 -15.97 2.55 -1.67
N VAL A 92 -17.27 2.56 -1.94
CA VAL A 92 -17.97 3.76 -2.44
C VAL A 92 -17.86 4.92 -1.44
N THR A 93 -18.06 4.65 -0.16
CA THR A 93 -17.95 5.67 0.90
C THR A 93 -16.52 6.23 0.99
N GLY A 94 -15.50 5.39 0.89
CA GLY A 94 -14.09 5.81 0.91
C GLY A 94 -13.76 6.77 -0.23
N TYR A 95 -14.16 6.44 -1.45
CA TYR A 95 -13.94 7.32 -2.61
C TYR A 95 -14.76 8.61 -2.52
N PHE A 96 -15.99 8.55 -2.02
CA PHE A 96 -16.82 9.74 -1.82
C PHE A 96 -16.18 10.72 -0.83
N VAL A 97 -15.67 10.22 0.30
CA VAL A 97 -14.94 11.02 1.29
C VAL A 97 -13.71 11.67 0.67
N LEU A 98 -12.94 10.93 -0.13
CA LEU A 98 -11.80 11.49 -0.85
C LEU A 98 -12.20 12.60 -1.82
N LEU A 99 -13.24 12.41 -2.62
CA LEU A 99 -13.73 13.43 -3.57
C LEU A 99 -14.13 14.73 -2.87
N VAL A 100 -14.79 14.64 -1.72
CA VAL A 100 -15.29 15.82 -0.98
C VAL A 100 -14.19 16.52 -0.19
N LEU A 101 -13.33 15.74 0.48
CA LEU A 101 -12.38 16.29 1.44
C LEU A 101 -10.97 16.50 0.89
N ALA A 102 -10.55 15.76 -0.15
CA ALA A 102 -9.16 15.78 -0.61
C ALA A 102 -8.69 17.19 -0.99
N LYS A 103 -9.50 17.96 -1.73
CA LYS A 103 -9.14 19.33 -2.12
C LYS A 103 -9.00 20.26 -0.92
N LYS A 104 -9.92 20.17 0.04
CA LYS A 104 -9.90 20.98 1.27
C LYS A 104 -8.67 20.62 2.11
N PHE A 105 -8.41 19.32 2.26
CA PHE A 105 -7.26 18.82 3.02
C PHE A 105 -5.93 19.21 2.36
N LYS A 106 -5.81 19.05 1.03
CA LYS A 106 -4.63 19.49 0.28
C LYS A 106 -4.34 20.97 0.51
N ASN A 107 -5.33 21.84 0.37
CA ASN A 107 -5.15 23.28 0.55
C ASN A 107 -4.76 23.65 1.99
N ALA A 108 -5.34 22.97 2.98
CA ALA A 108 -5.00 23.18 4.38
C ALA A 108 -3.56 22.69 4.69
N ALA A 109 -3.16 21.52 4.20
CA ALA A 109 -1.82 20.98 4.37
C ALA A 109 -0.75 21.84 3.68
N GLN A 110 -1.05 22.38 2.49
CA GLN A 110 -0.13 23.27 1.76
C GLN A 110 0.13 24.59 2.50
N LYS A 111 -0.91 25.17 3.13
CA LYS A 111 -0.75 26.45 3.88
C LYS A 111 0.23 26.33 5.05
N ILE A 112 0.37 25.15 5.63
CA ILE A 112 1.23 24.90 6.79
C ILE A 112 2.48 24.07 6.43
N ASN A 113 2.72 23.83 5.14
CA ASN A 113 3.80 22.98 4.63
C ASN A 113 3.86 21.60 5.30
N ALA A 114 2.70 21.01 5.65
CA ALA A 114 2.65 19.69 6.24
C ALA A 114 3.02 18.63 5.20
N ILE A 115 3.91 17.71 5.57
CA ILE A 115 4.31 16.55 4.77
C ILE A 115 3.53 15.32 5.24
N THR A 116 3.31 15.20 6.55
CA THR A 116 2.63 14.08 7.16
C THR A 116 1.29 14.48 7.78
N ILE A 117 0.43 13.49 8.04
CA ILE A 117 -0.82 13.72 8.78
C ILE A 117 -0.51 14.20 10.21
N SER A 118 0.55 13.69 10.83
CA SER A 118 0.98 14.11 12.17
C SER A 118 1.41 15.58 12.20
N ASP A 119 2.09 16.08 11.16
CA ASP A 119 2.43 17.49 11.04
C ASP A 119 1.17 18.37 10.95
N TYR A 120 0.20 17.91 10.14
CA TYR A 120 -1.08 18.60 10.03
C TYR A 120 -1.80 18.67 11.37
N LEU A 121 -1.89 17.56 12.10
CA LEU A 121 -2.54 17.50 13.42
C LEU A 121 -1.81 18.36 14.46
N ARG A 122 -0.47 18.32 14.46
CA ARG A 122 0.36 19.17 15.33
C ARG A 122 0.04 20.64 15.14
N ASN A 123 -0.04 21.08 13.90
CA ASN A 123 -0.31 22.47 13.58
C ASN A 123 -1.79 22.83 13.89
N ARG A 124 -2.72 21.95 13.54
CA ARG A 124 -4.15 22.17 13.76
C ARG A 124 -4.54 22.32 15.23
N TYR A 125 -3.96 21.48 16.10
CA TYR A 125 -4.25 21.45 17.52
C TYR A 125 -3.19 22.16 18.39
N ASN A 126 -2.13 22.69 17.75
CA ASN A 126 -1.00 23.34 18.42
C ASN A 126 -0.44 22.50 19.59
N SER A 127 -0.38 21.18 19.43
CA SER A 127 -0.02 20.23 20.48
C SER A 127 0.97 19.19 19.99
N LYS A 128 2.12 19.11 20.65
CA LYS A 128 3.13 18.07 20.41
C LYS A 128 2.63 16.68 20.85
N LEU A 129 1.79 16.63 21.88
CA LEU A 129 1.23 15.38 22.38
C LEU A 129 0.30 14.73 21.35
N VAL A 130 -0.55 15.52 20.69
CA VAL A 130 -1.43 15.02 19.62
C VAL A 130 -0.61 14.44 18.47
N ALA A 131 0.47 15.11 18.05
CA ALA A 131 1.36 14.60 17.02
C ALA A 131 2.03 13.28 17.44
N PHE A 132 2.49 13.19 18.68
CA PHE A 132 3.12 11.98 19.20
C PHE A 132 2.15 10.79 19.24
N ILE A 133 0.96 10.98 19.81
CA ILE A 133 -0.07 9.93 19.90
C ILE A 133 -0.52 9.48 18.51
N SER A 134 -0.73 10.41 17.58
CA SER A 134 -1.14 10.09 16.22
C SER A 134 -0.05 9.30 15.48
N THR A 135 1.22 9.67 15.64
CA THR A 135 2.34 8.95 15.04
C THR A 135 2.45 7.53 15.61
N LEU A 136 2.35 7.39 16.94
CA LEU A 136 2.38 6.08 17.59
C LEU A 136 1.23 5.18 17.12
N ALA A 137 0.02 5.71 17.04
CA ALA A 137 -1.14 4.99 16.53
C ALA A 137 -0.92 4.54 15.07
N MET A 138 -0.40 5.44 14.21
CA MET A 138 -0.09 5.09 12.81
C MET A 138 0.93 3.96 12.71
N ILE A 139 2.00 3.99 13.52
CA ILE A 139 3.02 2.92 13.54
C ILE A 139 2.37 1.58 13.92
N VAL A 140 1.57 1.54 14.97
CA VAL A 140 0.89 0.31 15.41
C VAL A 140 -0.01 -0.26 14.32
N PHE A 141 -0.84 0.59 13.69
CA PHE A 141 -1.72 0.17 12.61
C PHE A 141 -0.97 -0.28 11.36
N LEU A 142 0.14 0.37 11.00
CA LEU A 142 0.97 -0.03 9.88
C LEU A 142 1.64 -1.39 10.12
N ILE A 143 2.15 -1.65 11.34
CA ILE A 143 2.71 -2.96 11.70
C ILE A 143 1.63 -4.05 11.56
N ALA A 144 0.42 -3.80 12.06
CA ALA A 144 -0.69 -4.73 11.91
C ALA A 144 -1.06 -4.99 10.44
N ALA A 145 -1.12 -3.94 9.61
CA ALA A 145 -1.38 -4.05 8.18
C ALA A 145 -0.29 -4.85 7.44
N MET A 146 0.99 -4.60 7.75
CA MET A 146 2.11 -5.36 7.18
C MET A 146 2.07 -6.83 7.58
N SER A 147 1.73 -7.14 8.83
CA SER A 147 1.58 -8.52 9.29
C SER A 147 0.54 -9.29 8.48
N ALA A 148 -0.57 -8.64 8.13
CA ALA A 148 -1.59 -9.24 7.26
C ALA A 148 -1.06 -9.52 5.83
N GLN A 149 -0.19 -8.65 5.30
CA GLN A 149 0.46 -8.86 3.99
C GLN A 149 1.41 -10.06 4.02
N TRP A 150 2.24 -10.20 5.06
CA TRP A 150 3.14 -11.35 5.21
C TRP A 150 2.38 -12.67 5.29
N VAL A 151 1.35 -12.73 6.13
CA VAL A 151 0.50 -13.92 6.27
C VAL A 151 -0.20 -14.26 4.95
N GLY A 152 -0.77 -13.25 4.28
CA GLY A 152 -1.46 -13.44 3.01
C GLY A 152 -0.53 -13.88 1.90
N GLY A 153 0.63 -13.22 1.74
CA GLY A 153 1.63 -13.58 0.75
C GLY A 153 2.19 -15.00 0.96
N ALA A 154 2.51 -15.36 2.21
CA ALA A 154 2.98 -16.71 2.54
C ALA A 154 1.93 -17.79 2.25
N LYS A 155 0.65 -17.53 2.51
CA LYS A 155 -0.44 -18.45 2.17
C LYS A 155 -0.59 -18.63 0.66
N LEU A 156 -0.47 -17.53 -0.10
CA LEU A 156 -0.50 -17.60 -1.56
C LEU A 156 0.66 -18.44 -2.10
N LEU A 157 1.89 -18.16 -1.66
CA LEU A 157 3.06 -18.95 -2.07
C LEU A 157 2.89 -20.44 -1.72
N SER A 158 2.41 -20.73 -0.51
CA SER A 158 2.15 -22.10 -0.09
C SER A 158 1.10 -22.78 -0.98
N ALA A 159 0.01 -22.07 -1.30
CA ALA A 159 -1.07 -22.62 -2.12
C ALA A 159 -0.68 -22.86 -3.58
N PHE A 160 0.09 -21.93 -4.19
CA PHE A 160 0.45 -22.03 -5.60
C PHE A 160 1.72 -22.83 -5.84
N MET A 161 2.70 -22.74 -4.96
CA MET A 161 4.01 -23.38 -5.13
C MET A 161 4.18 -24.66 -4.32
N GLY A 162 3.22 -24.99 -3.44
CA GLY A 162 3.31 -26.17 -2.59
C GLY A 162 4.41 -26.14 -1.55
N ILE A 163 5.01 -24.96 -1.29
CA ILE A 163 6.05 -24.79 -0.29
C ILE A 163 5.46 -24.73 1.11
N GLU A 164 6.25 -25.11 2.10
CA GLU A 164 5.84 -24.99 3.50
C GLU A 164 5.58 -23.53 3.87
N TYR A 165 4.53 -23.27 4.67
CA TYR A 165 4.11 -21.93 5.09
C TYR A 165 5.24 -21.13 5.75
N LYS A 166 6.08 -21.79 6.58
CA LYS A 166 7.23 -21.13 7.22
C LYS A 166 8.26 -20.61 6.21
N THR A 167 8.56 -21.41 5.20
CA THR A 167 9.43 -21.01 4.08
C THR A 167 8.82 -19.86 3.30
N GLY A 168 7.49 -19.89 3.09
CA GLY A 168 6.74 -18.81 2.45
C GLY A 168 6.87 -17.48 3.19
N ILE A 169 6.78 -17.48 4.53
CA ILE A 169 6.98 -16.25 5.34
C ILE A 169 8.39 -15.69 5.16
N VAL A 170 9.42 -16.55 5.21
CA VAL A 170 10.82 -16.11 5.05
C VAL A 170 11.03 -15.49 3.67
N LEU A 171 10.56 -16.14 2.61
CA LEU A 171 10.67 -15.63 1.26
C LEU A 171 9.99 -14.26 1.08
N ILE A 172 8.74 -14.12 1.57
CA ILE A 172 8.02 -12.84 1.51
C ILE A 172 8.74 -11.77 2.32
N SER A 173 9.30 -12.11 3.50
CA SER A 173 10.06 -11.15 4.31
C SER A 173 11.30 -10.64 3.58
N VAL A 174 12.03 -11.53 2.93
CA VAL A 174 13.20 -11.16 2.10
C VAL A 174 12.77 -10.24 0.96
N ILE A 175 11.70 -10.59 0.25
CA ILE A 175 11.16 -9.78 -0.85
C ILE A 175 10.81 -8.36 -0.37
N ILE A 176 10.10 -8.23 0.75
CA ILE A 176 9.66 -6.93 1.29
C ILE A 176 10.84 -6.07 1.75
N ILE A 177 11.92 -6.68 2.25
CA ILE A 177 13.12 -5.94 2.69
C ILE A 177 13.89 -5.37 1.49
N PHE A 178 13.89 -6.06 0.35
CA PHE A 178 14.64 -5.64 -0.84
C PHE A 178 13.81 -4.82 -1.85
N CYS A 179 12.50 -4.66 -1.67
CA CYS A 179 11.64 -3.77 -2.46
C CYS A 179 11.43 -2.41 -1.80
#